data_7e7f6fab6b45b9defb79c5edf9b76be0
#
_entry.id   7e7f6fab6b45b9defb79c5edf9b76be0
#
_cell.length_a   1.000
_cell.length_b   1.000
_cell.length_c   1.000
_cell.angle_alpha   90.00
_cell.angle_beta   90.00
_cell.angle_gamma   90.00
#
_symmetry.space_group_name_H-M   'P 1'
#
loop_
_entity.id
_entity.type
_entity.pdbx_description
1 polymer ?
#
loop_
_entity_poly.entity_id
_entity_poly.type
_entity_poly.pdbx_seq_one_letter_code
_entity_poly.pdbx_strand_id
1 'polypeptide(L)'
;MAKRNTGTENLRKVVIDAILDKKGHQVISLDLKKIKDTPSDYFIITHGDSSTQVRAIYMSVVDEAEKNGFKPYHTEGMKNSEWIIIDFVDVVVHVFYREKRDFYGLEDLWNDAKLTKHNNTDHK
;
A
#
# COMPACT_ATOMS: atom_id res chain seq x y z
N MET A 1 19.87 -2.91 10.68
CA MET A 1 19.68 -3.97 11.52
C MET A 1 18.31 -4.02 12.14
N ALA A 2 18.23 -4.35 13.43
CA ALA A 2 16.94 -4.53 14.07
C ALA A 2 16.05 -3.27 13.98
N LYS A 3 16.62 -2.11 14.20
CA LYS A 3 15.85 -0.86 14.13
C LYS A 3 15.25 -0.64 12.75
N ARG A 4 16.02 -0.93 11.72
CA ARG A 4 15.57 -0.73 10.35
C ARG A 4 14.40 -1.66 10.03
N ASN A 5 14.51 -2.94 10.41
CA ASN A 5 13.44 -3.89 10.19
C ASN A 5 12.21 -3.51 10.99
N THR A 6 12.39 -3.04 12.22
CA THR A 6 11.30 -2.59 13.06
C THR A 6 10.58 -1.41 12.41
N GLY A 7 11.34 -0.49 11.83
CA GLY A 7 10.75 0.66 11.16
C GLY A 7 9.88 0.24 9.98
N THR A 8 10.36 -0.70 9.15
CA THR A 8 9.60 -1.18 8.01
C THR A 8 8.33 -1.90 8.47
N GLU A 9 8.41 -2.73 9.51
CA GLU A 9 7.23 -3.41 10.04
C GLU A 9 6.23 -2.43 10.60
N ASN A 10 6.68 -1.41 11.30
CA ASN A 10 5.78 -0.38 11.82
C ASN A 10 5.09 0.38 10.69
N LEU A 11 5.84 0.72 9.66
CA LEU A 11 5.27 1.41 8.50
C LEU A 11 4.20 0.58 7.82
N ARG A 12 4.48 -0.71 7.62
CA ARG A 12 3.49 -1.61 7.01
C ARG A 12 2.19 -1.64 7.81
N LYS A 13 2.31 -1.76 9.12
CA LYS A 13 1.16 -1.81 10.01
C LYS A 13 0.36 -0.51 9.92
N VAL A 14 1.06 0.62 10.00
CA VAL A 14 0.42 1.94 9.93
C VAL A 14 -0.33 2.09 8.61
N VAL A 15 0.30 1.71 7.51
CA VAL A 15 -0.31 1.83 6.18
C VAL A 15 -1.55 0.94 6.07
N ILE A 16 -1.43 -0.31 6.49
CA ILE A 16 -2.56 -1.24 6.39
C ILE A 16 -3.73 -0.76 7.24
N ASP A 17 -3.46 -0.33 8.47
CA ASP A 17 -4.51 0.18 9.35
C ASP A 17 -5.18 1.43 8.75
N ALA A 18 -4.40 2.32 8.16
CA ALA A 18 -4.93 3.53 7.54
C ALA A 18 -5.85 3.20 6.36
N ILE A 19 -5.46 2.21 5.57
CA ILE A 19 -6.28 1.76 4.44
C ILE A 19 -7.60 1.16 4.92
N LEU A 20 -7.53 0.28 5.91
CA LEU A 20 -8.71 -0.38 6.44
C LEU A 20 -9.64 0.61 7.10
N ASP A 21 -9.10 1.64 7.74
CA ASP A 21 -9.92 2.68 8.36
C ASP A 21 -10.81 3.39 7.35
N LYS A 22 -10.36 3.50 6.12
CA LYS A 22 -11.15 4.10 5.03
C LYS A 22 -11.82 3.05 4.16
N LYS A 23 -11.90 1.83 4.66
CA LYS A 23 -12.62 0.72 4.02
C LYS A 23 -12.06 0.34 2.66
N GLY A 24 -10.75 0.47 2.50
CA GLY A 24 -10.09 -0.02 1.29
C GLY A 24 -10.41 -1.48 1.06
N HIS A 25 -10.60 -1.84 -0.21
CA HIS A 25 -11.03 -3.18 -0.58
C HIS A 25 -9.86 -4.09 -0.91
N GLN A 26 -10.01 -5.36 -0.56
CA GLN A 26 -9.06 -6.41 -0.93
C GLN A 26 -7.62 -5.97 -0.70
N VAL A 27 -7.34 -5.58 0.53
CA VAL A 27 -6.01 -5.11 0.93
C VAL A 27 -5.08 -6.29 0.98
N ILE A 28 -3.98 -6.21 0.23
CA ILE A 28 -2.97 -7.27 0.25
C ILE A 28 -1.59 -6.65 0.42
N SER A 29 -0.67 -7.44 0.96
CA SER A 29 0.73 -7.07 0.93
C SER A 29 1.51 -8.17 0.22
N LEU A 30 2.51 -7.76 -0.55
CA LEU A 30 3.42 -8.65 -1.25
C LEU A 30 4.79 -8.49 -0.64
N ASP A 31 5.36 -9.59 -0.17
CA ASP A 31 6.72 -9.60 0.37
C ASP A 31 7.68 -9.85 -0.77
N LEU A 32 8.47 -8.85 -1.12
CA LEU A 32 9.37 -8.91 -2.26
C LEU A 32 10.81 -9.15 -1.85
N LYS A 33 11.08 -9.32 -0.57
CA LYS A 33 12.46 -9.36 -0.07
C LYS A 33 13.29 -10.50 -0.64
N LYS A 34 12.65 -11.61 -0.99
CA LYS A 34 13.36 -12.77 -1.53
C LYS A 34 13.43 -12.81 -3.04
N ILE A 35 12.86 -11.80 -3.70
CA ILE A 35 12.86 -11.73 -5.15
C ILE A 35 13.98 -10.78 -5.57
N LYS A 36 14.80 -11.20 -6.51
CA LYS A 36 15.92 -10.39 -6.99
C LYS A 36 15.44 -9.17 -7.76
N ASP A 37 16.19 -8.09 -7.63
CA ASP A 37 16.02 -6.90 -8.48
C ASP A 37 14.65 -6.24 -8.32
N THR A 38 14.12 -6.28 -7.10
CA THR A 38 12.86 -5.60 -6.83
C THR A 38 13.12 -4.18 -6.36
N PRO A 39 12.18 -3.25 -6.64
CA PRO A 39 12.36 -1.85 -6.26
C PRO A 39 12.20 -1.59 -4.76
N SER A 40 11.54 -2.50 -4.03
CA SER A 40 11.29 -2.29 -2.62
C SER A 40 11.09 -3.62 -1.92
N ASP A 41 10.98 -3.58 -0.58
CA ASP A 41 10.78 -4.79 0.21
C ASP A 41 9.33 -5.27 0.19
N TYR A 42 8.37 -4.34 0.13
CA TYR A 42 6.95 -4.69 0.17
C TYR A 42 6.14 -3.80 -0.76
N PHE A 43 5.16 -4.40 -1.41
CA PHE A 43 4.06 -3.67 -2.04
C PHE A 43 2.82 -3.89 -1.19
N ILE A 44 2.04 -2.82 -0.99
CA ILE A 44 0.73 -2.92 -0.36
C ILE A 44 -0.26 -2.42 -1.40
N ILE A 45 -1.25 -3.25 -1.73
CA ILE A 45 -2.18 -2.97 -2.82
C ILE A 45 -3.61 -2.98 -2.30
N THR A 46 -4.38 -1.99 -2.70
CA THR A 46 -5.79 -1.91 -2.35
C THR A 46 -6.53 -1.16 -3.45
N HIS A 47 -7.84 -1.11 -3.37
CA HIS A 47 -8.62 -0.27 -4.28
C HIS A 47 -9.81 0.35 -3.57
N GLY A 48 -10.35 1.39 -4.20
CA GLY A 48 -11.58 2.04 -3.77
C GLY A 48 -12.60 1.96 -4.90
N ASP A 49 -13.87 2.10 -4.54
CA ASP A 49 -14.98 2.01 -5.49
C ASP A 49 -15.25 3.32 -6.22
N SER A 50 -14.66 4.41 -5.74
CA SER A 50 -14.86 5.73 -6.35
C SER A 50 -13.57 6.52 -6.25
N SER A 51 -13.42 7.56 -7.06
CA SER A 51 -12.24 8.41 -6.95
C SER A 51 -12.20 9.12 -5.60
N THR A 52 -13.35 9.44 -5.02
CA THR A 52 -13.39 10.02 -3.69
C THR A 52 -12.80 9.06 -2.65
N GLN A 53 -13.16 7.79 -2.72
CA GLN A 53 -12.62 6.81 -1.80
C GLN A 53 -11.12 6.58 -2.02
N VAL A 54 -10.69 6.51 -3.28
CA VAL A 54 -9.27 6.35 -3.60
C VAL A 54 -8.46 7.49 -2.97
N ARG A 55 -8.94 8.73 -3.10
CA ARG A 55 -8.26 9.88 -2.50
C ARG A 55 -8.31 9.82 -0.98
N ALA A 56 -9.42 9.40 -0.40
CA ALA A 56 -9.55 9.29 1.05
C ALA A 56 -8.53 8.28 1.61
N ILE A 57 -8.37 7.16 0.92
CA ILE A 57 -7.38 6.15 1.30
C ILE A 57 -5.97 6.75 1.23
N TYR A 58 -5.65 7.42 0.12
CA TYR A 58 -4.35 8.07 -0.05
C TYR A 58 -4.08 9.04 1.10
N MET A 59 -5.02 9.92 1.39
CA MET A 59 -4.83 10.92 2.44
C MET A 59 -4.66 10.28 3.80
N SER A 60 -5.45 9.23 4.09
CA SER A 60 -5.33 8.52 5.36
C SER A 60 -3.95 7.90 5.52
N VAL A 61 -3.44 7.27 4.46
CA VAL A 61 -2.12 6.64 4.51
C VAL A 61 -1.04 7.68 4.78
N VAL A 62 -1.06 8.78 4.03
CA VAL A 62 -0.03 9.82 4.18
C VAL A 62 -0.11 10.46 5.57
N ASP A 63 -1.32 10.79 6.04
CA ASP A 63 -1.50 11.43 7.34
C ASP A 63 -1.06 10.53 8.48
N GLU A 64 -1.47 9.25 8.45
CA GLU A 64 -1.13 8.34 9.53
C GLU A 64 0.35 8.01 9.52
N ALA A 65 0.94 7.89 8.33
CA ALA A 65 2.38 7.67 8.23
C ALA A 65 3.13 8.85 8.84
N GLU A 66 2.72 10.06 8.52
CA GLU A 66 3.39 11.26 9.02
C GLU A 66 3.31 11.34 10.55
N LYS A 67 2.16 11.00 11.12
CA LYS A 67 2.01 10.99 12.59
C LYS A 67 2.96 10.01 13.25
N ASN A 68 3.39 9.00 12.52
CA ASN A 68 4.29 7.98 13.03
C ASN A 68 5.73 8.16 12.56
N GLY A 69 6.05 9.32 12.00
CA GLY A 69 7.41 9.67 11.65
C GLY A 69 7.86 9.22 10.28
N PHE A 70 6.94 8.85 9.40
CA PHE A 70 7.27 8.40 8.05
C PHE A 70 6.75 9.38 7.02
N LYS A 71 7.61 9.77 6.08
CA LYS A 71 7.19 10.63 4.98
C LYS A 71 7.41 9.89 3.66
N PRO A 72 6.48 10.05 2.71
CA PRO A 72 6.71 9.45 1.39
C PRO A 72 7.93 10.09 0.74
N TYR A 73 8.72 9.26 0.09
CA TYR A 73 9.79 9.74 -0.75
C TYR A 73 9.23 10.35 -2.04
N HIS A 74 8.13 9.77 -2.53
CA HIS A 74 7.54 10.19 -3.79
C HIS A 74 6.07 9.74 -3.85
N THR A 75 5.22 10.55 -4.47
CA THR A 75 3.83 10.19 -4.70
C THR A 75 3.45 10.54 -6.13
N GLU A 76 2.57 9.73 -6.74
CA GLU A 76 2.11 9.93 -8.10
C GLU A 76 0.65 9.54 -8.23
N GLY A 77 0.01 10.07 -9.26
CA GLY A 77 -1.32 9.61 -9.66
C GLY A 77 -2.48 10.30 -9.00
N MET A 78 -2.24 11.28 -8.13
CA MET A 78 -3.32 11.92 -7.38
C MET A 78 -4.29 12.68 -8.31
N LYS A 79 -3.81 13.13 -9.45
CA LYS A 79 -4.63 13.95 -10.35
C LYS A 79 -5.84 13.20 -10.87
N ASN A 80 -5.63 11.98 -11.35
CA ASN A 80 -6.70 11.18 -11.93
C ASN A 80 -7.35 10.21 -10.94
N SER A 81 -6.65 9.88 -9.87
CA SER A 81 -7.13 8.95 -8.85
C SER A 81 -7.47 7.56 -9.40
N GLU A 82 -6.81 7.15 -10.47
CA GLU A 82 -6.98 5.80 -11.04
C GLU A 82 -5.96 4.84 -10.46
N TRP A 83 -4.77 5.34 -10.21
CA TRP A 83 -3.68 4.55 -9.63
C TRP A 83 -2.77 5.53 -8.92
N ILE A 84 -2.91 5.60 -7.61
CA ILE A 84 -2.05 6.45 -6.78
C ILE A 84 -0.95 5.59 -6.20
N ILE A 85 0.28 6.05 -6.35
CA ILE A 85 1.46 5.37 -5.83
C ILE A 85 2.02 6.23 -4.71
N ILE A 86 2.24 5.61 -3.54
CA ILE A 86 2.86 6.27 -2.40
C ILE A 86 4.14 5.49 -2.10
N ASP A 87 5.27 6.07 -2.44
CA ASP A 87 6.57 5.40 -2.36
C ASP A 87 7.30 5.82 -1.09
N PHE A 88 7.44 4.88 -0.15
CA PHE A 88 8.21 5.09 1.08
C PHE A 88 9.60 4.43 1.01
N VAL A 89 10.03 4.04 -0.18
CA VAL A 89 11.29 3.35 -0.47
C VAL A 89 11.20 1.86 -0.13
N ASP A 90 11.16 1.49 1.14
CA ASP A 90 11.07 0.08 1.52
C ASP A 90 9.66 -0.48 1.32
N VAL A 91 8.67 0.37 1.35
CA VAL A 91 7.26 0.00 1.16
C VAL A 91 6.68 0.92 0.11
N VAL A 92 6.05 0.35 -0.89
CA VAL A 92 5.32 1.13 -1.91
C VAL A 92 3.86 0.75 -1.85
N VAL A 93 3.00 1.74 -1.70
CA VAL A 93 1.56 1.55 -1.58
C VAL A 93 0.91 1.88 -2.92
N HIS A 94 0.05 0.98 -3.38
CA HIS A 94 -0.67 1.13 -4.65
C HIS A 94 -2.17 1.19 -4.36
N VAL A 95 -2.78 2.33 -4.62
CA VAL A 95 -4.22 2.52 -4.42
C VAL A 95 -4.87 2.70 -5.78
N PHE A 96 -5.69 1.74 -6.17
CA PHE A 96 -6.33 1.74 -7.47
C PHE A 96 -7.79 2.14 -7.37
N TYR A 97 -8.31 2.72 -8.44
CA TYR A 97 -9.73 2.71 -8.70
C TYR A 97 -10.08 1.27 -9.11
N ARG A 98 -11.19 0.74 -8.62
CA ARG A 98 -11.52 -0.68 -8.74
C ARG A 98 -11.28 -1.27 -10.13
N GLU A 99 -11.77 -0.60 -11.17
CA GLU A 99 -11.67 -1.13 -12.54
C GLU A 99 -10.23 -1.18 -13.04
N LYS A 100 -9.37 -0.32 -12.51
CA LYS A 100 -7.99 -0.26 -12.95
C LYS A 100 -7.10 -1.30 -12.29
N ARG A 101 -7.50 -1.80 -11.13
CA ARG A 101 -6.70 -2.81 -10.43
C ARG A 101 -6.50 -4.05 -11.30
N ASP A 102 -7.61 -4.57 -11.85
CA ASP A 102 -7.53 -5.75 -12.70
C ASP A 102 -6.85 -5.43 -14.03
N PHE A 103 -7.09 -4.24 -14.56
CA PHE A 103 -6.49 -3.83 -15.81
C PHE A 103 -4.96 -3.85 -15.76
N TYR A 104 -4.38 -3.31 -14.70
CA TYR A 104 -2.93 -3.26 -14.58
C TYR A 104 -2.33 -4.58 -14.07
N GLY A 105 -3.11 -5.38 -13.35
CA GLY A 105 -2.69 -6.73 -12.96
C GLY A 105 -1.39 -6.81 -12.19
N LEU A 106 -1.14 -5.86 -11.29
CA LEU A 106 0.12 -5.80 -10.57
C LEU A 106 0.39 -7.06 -9.75
N GLU A 107 -0.66 -7.64 -9.18
CA GLU A 107 -0.53 -8.85 -8.39
C GLU A 107 -0.04 -10.03 -9.23
N ASP A 108 -0.51 -10.10 -10.48
CA ASP A 108 -0.09 -11.17 -11.39
C ASP A 108 1.36 -10.98 -11.81
N LEU A 109 1.77 -9.73 -11.98
CA LEU A 109 3.15 -9.44 -12.36
C LEU A 109 4.13 -9.93 -11.31
N TRP A 110 3.76 -9.84 -10.03
CA TRP A 110 4.59 -10.24 -8.92
C TRP A 110 4.07 -11.51 -8.24
N ASN A 111 3.60 -12.48 -9.03
CA ASN A 111 2.98 -13.68 -8.48
C ASN A 111 3.95 -14.59 -7.73
N ASP A 112 5.26 -14.37 -7.85
CA ASP A 112 6.25 -15.12 -7.07
C ASP A 112 6.37 -14.60 -5.64
N ALA A 113 5.83 -13.43 -5.36
CA ALA A 113 5.92 -12.83 -4.03
C ALA A 113 4.96 -13.53 -3.06
N LYS A 114 5.35 -13.53 -1.78
CA LYS A 114 4.45 -14.04 -0.75
C LYS A 114 3.34 -13.03 -0.52
N LEU A 115 2.11 -13.45 -0.75
CA LEU A 115 0.94 -12.59 -0.63
C LEU A 115 0.23 -12.82 0.69
N THR A 116 -0.09 -11.75 1.39
CA THR A 116 -0.89 -11.79 2.62
C THR A 116 -2.11 -10.91 2.43
N LYS A 117 -3.27 -11.44 2.77
CA LYS A 117 -4.53 -10.69 2.70
C LYS A 117 -4.84 -10.05 4.05
N HIS A 118 -5.35 -8.84 4.01
CA HIS A 118 -5.72 -8.09 5.21
C HIS A 118 -7.17 -7.64 5.09
N ASN A 119 -7.90 -7.65 6.21
CA ASN A 119 -9.28 -7.20 6.19
C ASN A 119 -9.66 -6.63 7.56
N ASN A 120 -10.88 -6.06 7.63
CA ASN A 120 -11.34 -5.40 8.86
C ASN A 120 -11.45 -6.34 10.05
N THR A 121 -11.70 -7.63 9.80
CA THR A 121 -11.75 -8.61 10.87
C THR A 121 -10.39 -8.70 11.57
N ASP A 122 -9.34 -8.73 10.78
CA ASP A 122 -7.97 -8.78 11.32
C ASP A 122 -7.61 -7.46 12.01
N HIS A 123 -8.16 -6.36 11.50
CA HIS A 123 -7.88 -5.04 12.00
C HIS A 123 -8.34 -4.87 13.44
N LYS A 124 -9.42 -5.52 13.80
CA LYS A 124 -9.91 -5.44 15.16
C LYS A 124 -8.95 -6.09 16.11
#